data_9644f2cd2cd601354fdff9c4b812fb0c
#
_entry.id   9644f2cd2cd601354fdff9c4b812fb0c
#
_cell.length_a   1.000
_cell.length_b   1.000
_cell.length_c   1.000
_cell.angle_alpha   90.00
_cell.angle_beta   90.00
_cell.angle_gamma   90.00
#
_symmetry.space_group_name_H-M   'P 1'
#
loop_
_entity.id
_entity.type
_entity.pdbx_description
1 polymer ?
#
loop_
_entity_poly.entity_id
_entity_poly.type
_entity_poly.pdbx_seq_one_letter_code
_entity_poly.pdbx_strand_id
1 'polypeptide(L)'
;MDRSQHIGVLAGEKSGDILGGAVLRELKRRRSNVSFSGIGGEQMIFHGLTSLHDMERLSVFGLVEPLKRLPELLSIRRSVGQHMMKHQPQLFLGIDSPDFNLTLEQTLRQNRIKTVHLVSPSVWAWRPGRIRKIKKAVDLMLCLLPFERDFYEQHG
;
A
#
# COMPACT_ATOMS: atom_id res chain seq x y z
N MET A 1 22.49 -13.14 -14.24
CA MET A 1 21.32 -13.76 -13.61
C MET A 1 20.41 -12.66 -13.10
N ASP A 2 19.28 -12.53 -13.73
CA ASP A 2 18.28 -11.56 -13.30
C ASP A 2 17.66 -12.07 -11.99
N ARG A 3 17.99 -11.45 -10.87
CA ARG A 3 17.46 -11.85 -9.56
C ARG A 3 15.95 -11.67 -9.58
N SER A 4 15.22 -12.71 -9.20
CA SER A 4 13.77 -12.64 -8.99
C SER A 4 13.46 -11.45 -8.08
N GLN A 5 12.63 -10.53 -8.56
CA GLN A 5 12.23 -9.34 -7.81
C GLN A 5 10.89 -9.61 -7.13
N HIS A 6 10.84 -9.41 -5.81
CA HIS A 6 9.61 -9.53 -5.05
C HIS A 6 9.16 -8.14 -4.57
N ILE A 7 7.90 -7.82 -4.83
CA ILE A 7 7.27 -6.55 -4.44
C ILE A 7 6.05 -6.86 -3.56
N GLY A 8 6.01 -6.25 -2.39
CA GLY A 8 4.82 -6.25 -1.56
C GLY A 8 3.83 -5.20 -2.06
N VAL A 9 2.54 -5.50 -2.12
CA VAL A 9 1.50 -4.58 -2.61
C VAL A 9 0.25 -4.72 -1.77
N LEU A 10 -0.37 -3.59 -1.40
CA LEU A 10 -1.63 -3.63 -0.67
C LEU A 10 -2.60 -2.56 -1.16
N ALA A 11 -3.77 -3.01 -1.62
CA ALA A 11 -4.96 -2.20 -1.83
C ALA A 11 -6.08 -2.68 -0.89
N GLY A 12 -6.85 -1.75 -0.34
CA GLY A 12 -7.91 -2.05 0.63
C GLY A 12 -9.32 -1.95 0.06
N GLU A 13 -9.47 -1.49 -1.18
CA GLU A 13 -10.78 -1.29 -1.79
C GLU A 13 -10.73 -1.35 -3.33
N LYS A 14 -11.89 -1.41 -3.96
CA LYS A 14 -12.04 -1.61 -5.41
C LYS A 14 -11.28 -0.60 -6.26
N SER A 15 -11.31 0.67 -5.91
CA SER A 15 -10.58 1.72 -6.63
C SER A 15 -9.07 1.48 -6.63
N GLY A 16 -8.53 1.09 -5.48
CA GLY A 16 -7.13 0.72 -5.32
C GLY A 16 -6.76 -0.56 -6.07
N ASP A 17 -7.67 -1.53 -6.12
CA ASP A 17 -7.47 -2.77 -6.88
C ASP A 17 -7.37 -2.53 -8.39
N ILE A 18 -8.23 -1.68 -8.93
CA ILE A 18 -8.19 -1.31 -10.36
C ILE A 18 -6.86 -0.62 -10.68
N LEU A 19 -6.47 0.34 -9.88
CA LEU A 19 -5.22 1.07 -10.05
C LEU A 19 -4.01 0.15 -9.87
N GLY A 20 -4.04 -0.68 -8.85
CA GLY A 20 -3.02 -1.69 -8.58
C GLY A 20 -2.86 -2.69 -9.72
N GLY A 21 -3.97 -3.19 -10.26
CA GLY A 21 -3.97 -4.09 -11.41
C GLY A 21 -3.24 -3.48 -12.62
N ALA A 22 -3.49 -2.20 -12.91
CA ALA A 22 -2.79 -1.49 -13.99
C ALA A 22 -1.29 -1.38 -13.72
N VAL A 23 -0.90 -1.07 -12.48
CA VAL A 23 0.51 -0.99 -12.06
C VAL A 23 1.21 -2.36 -12.19
N LEU A 24 0.60 -3.42 -11.67
CA LEU A 24 1.18 -4.77 -11.74
C LEU A 24 1.35 -5.27 -13.17
N ARG A 25 0.36 -5.00 -14.02
CA ARG A 25 0.44 -5.30 -15.46
C ARG A 25 1.66 -4.63 -16.10
N GLU A 26 1.85 -3.34 -15.85
CA GLU A 26 2.95 -2.59 -16.43
C GLU A 26 4.31 -3.03 -15.86
N LEU A 27 4.40 -3.32 -14.59
CA LEU A 27 5.61 -3.85 -13.98
C LEU A 27 6.01 -5.20 -14.59
N LYS A 28 5.04 -6.11 -14.79
CA LYS A 28 5.30 -7.38 -15.47
C LYS A 28 5.74 -7.22 -16.92
N ARG A 29 5.15 -6.25 -17.61
CA ARG A 29 5.55 -5.96 -18.99
C ARG A 29 7.01 -5.51 -19.09
N ARG A 30 7.47 -4.75 -18.10
CA ARG A 30 8.85 -4.22 -18.05
C ARG A 30 9.86 -5.18 -17.44
N ARG A 31 9.39 -6.06 -16.56
CA ARG A 31 10.23 -6.98 -15.79
C ARG A 31 9.59 -8.37 -15.75
N SER A 32 10.08 -9.29 -16.55
CA SER A 32 9.53 -10.64 -16.64
C SER A 32 9.67 -11.45 -15.34
N ASN A 33 10.67 -11.14 -14.53
CA ASN A 33 11.02 -11.89 -13.33
C ASN A 33 10.59 -11.16 -12.04
N VAL A 34 9.35 -10.64 -12.02
CA VAL A 34 8.78 -9.97 -10.85
C VAL A 34 7.62 -10.80 -10.26
N SER A 35 7.58 -10.88 -8.94
CA SER A 35 6.50 -11.52 -8.17
C SER A 35 5.87 -10.53 -7.20
N PHE A 36 4.60 -10.74 -6.88
CA PHE A 36 3.83 -9.85 -6.01
C PHE A 36 3.13 -10.63 -4.91
N SER A 37 3.17 -10.12 -3.69
CA SER A 37 2.36 -10.61 -2.59
C SER A 37 1.84 -9.45 -1.73
N GLY A 38 0.71 -9.65 -1.08
CA GLY A 38 0.09 -8.66 -0.22
C GLY A 38 -1.41 -8.83 -0.15
N ILE A 39 -2.17 -7.77 -0.36
CA ILE A 39 -3.63 -7.82 -0.42
C ILE A 39 -4.10 -7.02 -1.63
N GLY A 40 -5.02 -7.61 -2.37
CA GLY A 40 -5.68 -6.97 -3.50
C GLY A 40 -6.92 -7.74 -3.91
N GLY A 41 -7.64 -7.20 -4.86
CA GLY A 41 -8.85 -7.80 -5.42
C GLY A 41 -8.59 -8.55 -6.72
N GLU A 42 -9.66 -8.77 -7.47
CA GLU A 42 -9.65 -9.55 -8.71
C GLU A 42 -8.66 -9.01 -9.75
N GLN A 43 -8.55 -7.69 -9.89
CA GLN A 43 -7.67 -7.10 -10.89
C GLN A 43 -6.20 -7.33 -10.58
N MET A 44 -5.79 -7.14 -9.34
CA MET A 44 -4.41 -7.38 -8.93
C MET A 44 -4.08 -8.88 -8.96
N ILE A 45 -5.00 -9.73 -8.52
CA ILE A 45 -4.83 -11.20 -8.57
C ILE A 45 -4.70 -11.67 -10.02
N PHE A 46 -5.52 -11.16 -10.92
CA PHE A 46 -5.43 -11.47 -12.35
C PHE A 46 -4.04 -11.13 -12.92
N HIS A 47 -3.42 -10.06 -12.45
CA HIS A 47 -2.07 -9.66 -12.86
C HIS A 47 -0.94 -10.26 -12.00
N GLY A 48 -1.25 -11.29 -11.21
CA GLY A 48 -0.25 -12.15 -10.56
C GLY A 48 0.03 -11.85 -9.11
N LEU A 49 -0.84 -11.10 -8.42
CA LEU A 49 -0.76 -10.94 -6.98
C LEU A 49 -1.14 -12.24 -6.27
N THR A 50 -0.32 -12.68 -5.33
CA THR A 50 -0.72 -13.62 -4.29
C THR A 50 -1.33 -12.85 -3.14
N SER A 51 -2.66 -12.88 -3.02
CA SER A 51 -3.35 -12.18 -1.93
C SER A 51 -3.37 -13.03 -0.67
N LEU A 52 -2.87 -12.47 0.43
CA LEU A 52 -2.76 -13.16 1.72
C LEU A 52 -4.07 -13.19 2.49
N HIS A 53 -4.93 -12.24 2.22
CA HIS A 53 -6.25 -12.08 2.81
C HIS A 53 -7.22 -11.59 1.76
N ASP A 54 -8.51 -11.78 1.99
CA ASP A 54 -9.56 -11.20 1.19
C ASP A 54 -9.58 -9.67 1.36
N MET A 55 -9.45 -8.93 0.26
CA MET A 55 -9.46 -7.48 0.27
C MET A 55 -10.75 -6.90 0.88
N GLU A 56 -11.88 -7.58 0.72
CA GLU A 56 -13.17 -7.13 1.27
C GLU A 56 -13.16 -7.04 2.80
N ARG A 57 -12.26 -7.77 3.46
CA ARG A 57 -12.06 -7.68 4.90
C ARG A 57 -11.50 -6.33 5.34
N LEU A 58 -10.83 -5.59 4.47
CA LEU A 58 -10.31 -4.25 4.73
C LEU A 58 -11.32 -3.15 4.42
N SER A 59 -12.33 -3.44 3.61
CA SER A 59 -13.39 -2.48 3.27
C SER A 59 -14.28 -2.23 4.47
N VAL A 60 -14.06 -1.11 5.14
CA VAL A 60 -14.90 -0.65 6.25
C VAL A 60 -16.03 0.22 5.65
N PHE A 61 -16.80 -0.32 4.69
CA PHE A 61 -17.98 0.32 4.18
C PHE A 61 -19.21 -0.16 4.95
N GLY A 62 -19.79 0.75 5.68
CA GLY A 62 -21.02 0.58 6.40
C GLY A 62 -20.97 1.39 7.68
N LEU A 63 -22.02 2.12 7.92
CA LEU A 63 -22.27 2.95 9.12
C LEU A 63 -22.29 2.13 10.43
N VAL A 64 -22.05 0.83 10.35
CA VAL A 64 -22.17 -0.09 11.47
C VAL A 64 -20.80 -0.62 11.86
N GLU A 65 -20.21 0.05 12.85
CA GLU A 65 -19.23 -0.45 13.77
C GLU A 65 -17.78 -0.70 13.30
N PRO A 66 -17.06 0.37 12.89
CA PRO A 66 -15.61 0.28 12.68
C PRO A 66 -14.87 -0.25 13.92
N LEU A 67 -15.38 0.02 15.11
CA LEU A 67 -14.77 -0.40 16.37
C LEU A 67 -14.82 -1.92 16.60
N LYS A 68 -15.88 -2.60 16.17
CA LYS A 68 -15.98 -4.08 16.29
C LYS A 68 -15.01 -4.82 15.38
N ARG A 69 -14.65 -4.24 14.25
CA ARG A 69 -13.72 -4.84 13.29
C ARG A 69 -12.26 -4.45 13.51
N LEU A 70 -12.00 -3.53 14.42
CA LEU A 70 -10.64 -3.06 14.68
C LEU A 70 -9.67 -4.20 15.06
N PRO A 71 -10.01 -5.17 15.94
CA PRO A 71 -9.13 -6.29 16.23
C PRO A 71 -8.77 -7.12 14.99
N GLU A 72 -9.73 -7.36 14.09
CA GLU A 72 -9.50 -8.07 12.82
C GLU A 72 -8.54 -7.29 11.93
N LEU A 73 -8.77 -5.99 11.74
CA LEU A 73 -7.92 -5.13 10.93
C LEU A 73 -6.48 -5.07 11.46
N LEU A 74 -6.31 -4.99 12.77
CA LEU A 74 -5.00 -5.02 13.40
C LEU A 74 -4.30 -6.37 13.21
N SER A 75 -5.05 -7.47 13.30
CA SER A 75 -4.54 -8.81 13.04
C SER A 75 -4.08 -8.99 11.60
N ILE A 76 -4.88 -8.55 10.63
CA ILE A 76 -4.54 -8.60 9.20
C ILE A 76 -3.28 -7.76 8.94
N ARG A 77 -3.21 -6.54 9.45
CA ARG A 77 -2.04 -5.68 9.29
C ARG A 77 -0.77 -6.30 9.87
N ARG A 78 -0.87 -6.90 11.04
CA ARG A 78 0.25 -7.62 11.66
C ARG A 78 0.69 -8.81 10.81
N SER A 79 -0.24 -9.60 10.32
CA SER A 79 0.02 -10.75 9.45
C SER A 79 0.76 -10.34 8.18
N VAL A 80 0.30 -9.30 7.50
CA VAL A 80 0.98 -8.77 6.31
C VAL A 80 2.38 -8.26 6.65
N GLY A 81 2.51 -7.51 7.74
CA GLY A 81 3.80 -7.00 8.21
C GLY A 81 4.81 -8.12 8.46
N GLN A 82 4.39 -9.19 9.15
CA GLN A 82 5.23 -10.37 9.41
C GLN A 82 5.62 -11.08 8.12
N HIS A 83 4.71 -11.22 7.16
CA HIS A 83 5.00 -11.80 5.85
C HIS A 83 6.07 -10.98 5.12
N MET A 84 5.91 -9.66 5.08
CA MET A 84 6.88 -8.78 4.41
C MET A 84 8.26 -8.82 5.10
N MET A 85 8.29 -8.79 6.43
CA MET A 85 9.55 -8.90 7.17
C MET A 85 10.25 -10.24 6.96
N LYS A 86 9.50 -11.32 6.84
CA LYS A 86 10.05 -12.66 6.54
C LYS A 86 10.60 -12.78 5.13
N HIS A 87 9.90 -12.25 4.14
CA HIS A 87 10.24 -12.40 2.72
C HIS A 87 11.11 -11.27 2.16
N GLN A 88 11.27 -10.18 2.90
CA GLN A 88 12.12 -9.03 2.55
C GLN A 88 11.95 -8.56 1.09
N PRO A 89 10.75 -8.10 0.70
CA PRO A 89 10.56 -7.59 -0.66
C PRO A 89 11.47 -6.39 -0.92
N GLN A 90 11.79 -6.13 -2.17
CA GLN A 90 12.61 -4.99 -2.56
C GLN A 90 11.94 -3.65 -2.25
N LEU A 91 10.62 -3.62 -2.34
CA LEU A 91 9.80 -2.51 -1.89
C LEU A 91 8.40 -2.99 -1.53
N PHE A 92 7.71 -2.17 -0.77
CA PHE A 92 6.29 -2.31 -0.48
C PHE A 92 5.54 -1.12 -1.07
N LEU A 93 4.50 -1.40 -1.84
CA LEU A 93 3.62 -0.42 -2.47
C LEU A 93 2.25 -0.43 -1.77
N GLY A 94 1.97 0.59 -0.98
CA GLY A 94 0.62 0.84 -0.46
C GLY A 94 -0.18 1.67 -1.45
N ILE A 95 -1.41 1.24 -1.74
CA ILE A 95 -2.30 1.92 -2.67
C ILE A 95 -3.52 2.41 -1.91
N ASP A 96 -3.69 3.74 -1.83
CA ASP A 96 -4.78 4.36 -1.09
C ASP A 96 -4.90 3.84 0.37
N SER A 97 -6.10 3.78 0.94
CA SER A 97 -6.34 3.27 2.31
C SER A 97 -5.30 3.76 3.33
N PRO A 98 -5.12 5.09 3.48
CA PRO A 98 -3.97 5.64 4.22
C PRO A 98 -3.97 5.27 5.71
N ASP A 99 -5.13 5.11 6.32
CA ASP A 99 -5.22 4.73 7.74
C ASP A 99 -4.69 3.32 8.01
N PHE A 100 -4.85 2.41 7.05
CA PHE A 100 -4.28 1.08 7.13
C PHE A 100 -2.81 1.06 6.67
N ASN A 101 -2.55 1.58 5.48
CA ASN A 101 -1.27 1.48 4.82
C ASN A 101 -0.16 2.27 5.51
N LEU A 102 -0.40 3.53 5.91
CA LEU A 102 0.67 4.36 6.50
C LEU A 102 1.27 3.75 7.77
N THR A 103 0.47 3.14 8.61
CA THR A 103 0.99 2.47 9.81
C THR A 103 1.82 1.24 9.47
N LEU A 104 1.37 0.45 8.49
CA LEU A 104 2.13 -0.71 7.99
C LEU A 104 3.43 -0.26 7.32
N GLU A 105 3.37 0.73 6.44
CA GLU A 105 4.54 1.30 5.76
C GLU A 105 5.58 1.82 6.74
N GLN A 106 5.16 2.52 7.80
CA GLN A 106 6.09 2.98 8.84
C GLN A 106 6.82 1.81 9.52
N THR A 107 6.10 0.76 9.85
CA THR A 107 6.70 -0.45 10.44
C THR A 107 7.70 -1.11 9.47
N LEU A 108 7.33 -1.24 8.22
CA LEU A 108 8.19 -1.85 7.19
C LEU A 108 9.44 -1.00 6.93
N ARG A 109 9.30 0.32 6.86
CA ARG A 109 10.43 1.23 6.68
C ARG A 109 11.41 1.16 7.85
N GLN A 110 10.92 1.07 9.08
CA GLN A 110 11.76 0.85 10.27
C GLN A 110 12.53 -0.48 10.21
N ASN A 111 12.00 -1.46 9.49
CA ASN A 111 12.66 -2.74 9.22
C ASN A 111 13.42 -2.78 7.88
N ARG A 112 13.78 -1.60 7.35
CA ARG A 112 14.63 -1.42 6.16
C ARG A 112 14.01 -1.90 4.85
N ILE A 113 12.70 -2.03 4.78
CA ILE A 113 11.96 -2.26 3.54
C ILE A 113 11.60 -0.90 2.95
N LYS A 114 11.95 -0.66 1.69
CA LYS A 114 11.55 0.56 0.97
C LYS A 114 10.04 0.64 0.84
N THR A 115 9.48 1.83 1.06
CA THR A 115 8.03 2.04 1.00
C THR A 115 7.67 3.10 -0.02
N VAL A 116 6.67 2.76 -0.83
CA VAL A 116 6.07 3.63 -1.83
C VAL A 116 4.58 3.70 -1.56
N HIS A 117 4.01 4.88 -1.55
CA HIS A 117 2.57 5.06 -1.41
C HIS A 117 1.99 5.71 -2.67
N LEU A 118 0.99 5.09 -3.24
CA LEU A 118 0.27 5.57 -4.41
C LEU A 118 -1.11 6.07 -3.97
N VAL A 119 -1.51 7.22 -4.45
CA VAL A 119 -2.70 8.00 -4.08
C VAL A 119 -2.50 8.74 -2.77
N SER A 120 -2.14 10.00 -2.87
CA SER A 120 -1.99 10.90 -1.73
C SER A 120 -3.30 11.02 -0.94
N PRO A 121 -3.27 10.87 0.40
CA PRO A 121 -4.39 11.30 1.22
C PRO A 121 -4.57 12.83 1.12
N SER A 122 -5.79 13.31 1.27
CA SER A 122 -6.13 14.73 1.11
C SER A 122 -5.64 15.59 2.30
N VAL A 123 -4.35 15.52 2.60
CA VAL A 123 -3.72 16.25 3.73
C VAL A 123 -3.77 17.76 3.56
N TRP A 124 -3.72 18.22 2.32
CA TRP A 124 -3.79 19.64 1.94
C TRP A 124 -5.15 20.27 2.27
N ALA A 125 -6.23 19.48 2.29
CA ALA A 125 -7.59 19.96 2.52
C ALA A 125 -8.04 19.87 3.99
N TRP A 126 -7.68 18.77 4.68
CA TRP A 126 -8.33 18.42 5.92
C TRP A 126 -7.40 18.10 7.10
N ARG A 127 -6.20 17.62 6.87
CA ARG A 127 -5.31 17.12 7.93
C ARG A 127 -3.83 17.38 7.64
N PRO A 128 -3.37 18.65 7.72
CA PRO A 128 -1.95 18.97 7.48
C PRO A 128 -0.99 18.28 8.47
N GLY A 129 -1.46 17.93 9.68
CA GLY A 129 -0.66 17.17 10.65
C GLY A 129 -0.30 15.75 10.22
N ARG A 130 -0.99 15.16 9.24
CA ARG A 130 -0.64 13.86 8.67
C ARG A 130 0.70 13.86 7.93
N ILE A 131 1.19 15.01 7.51
CA ILE A 131 2.47 15.10 6.79
C ILE A 131 3.62 14.47 7.59
N ARG A 132 3.63 14.65 8.90
CA ARG A 132 4.66 14.05 9.77
C ARG A 132 4.60 12.52 9.75
N LYS A 133 3.39 11.95 9.77
CA LYS A 133 3.20 10.50 9.68
C LYS A 133 3.64 9.97 8.33
N ILE A 134 3.27 10.66 7.25
CA ILE A 134 3.66 10.31 5.88
C ILE A 134 5.19 10.32 5.75
N LYS A 135 5.85 11.35 6.22
CA LYS A 135 7.32 11.46 6.17
C LYS A 135 8.03 10.30 6.89
N LYS A 136 7.45 9.78 7.95
CA LYS A 136 8.00 8.62 8.68
C LYS A 136 7.71 7.29 8.01
N ALA A 137 6.59 7.21 7.27
CA ALA A 137 6.10 5.97 6.70
C ALA A 137 6.59 5.72 5.27
N VAL A 138 6.80 6.76 4.46
CA VAL A 138 6.91 6.69 3.02
C VAL A 138 8.25 7.20 2.52
N ASP A 139 8.96 6.40 1.74
CA ASP A 139 10.16 6.83 1.01
C ASP A 139 9.81 7.61 -0.25
N LEU A 140 8.72 7.22 -0.93
CA LEU A 140 8.25 7.88 -2.15
C LEU A 140 6.72 7.95 -2.18
N MET A 141 6.19 9.16 -2.34
CA MET A 141 4.76 9.41 -2.56
C MET A 141 4.48 9.61 -4.04
N LEU A 142 3.60 8.79 -4.61
CA LEU A 142 3.12 8.91 -5.98
C LEU A 142 1.75 9.59 -5.99
N CYS A 143 1.74 10.84 -6.45
CA CYS A 143 0.54 11.67 -6.49
C CYS A 143 -0.21 11.48 -7.82
N LEU A 144 -1.54 11.55 -7.77
CA LEU A 144 -2.37 11.50 -8.97
C LEU A 144 -2.59 12.91 -9.57
N LEU A 145 -2.57 13.94 -8.74
CA LEU A 145 -2.86 15.31 -9.14
C LEU A 145 -1.59 16.17 -9.07
N PRO A 146 -1.33 17.01 -10.09
CA PRO A 146 -0.08 17.79 -10.16
C PRO A 146 0.14 18.71 -8.95
N PHE A 147 -0.91 19.33 -8.41
CA PHE A 147 -0.78 20.25 -7.28
C PHE A 147 -0.39 19.56 -5.96
N GLU A 148 -0.65 18.26 -5.83
CA GLU A 148 -0.25 17.48 -4.66
C GLU A 148 1.27 17.35 -4.57
N ARG A 149 1.95 17.27 -5.71
CA ARG A 149 3.40 17.26 -5.78
C ARG A 149 4.00 18.51 -5.15
N ASP A 150 3.50 19.67 -5.54
CA ASP A 150 3.99 20.96 -5.03
C ASP A 150 3.83 21.06 -3.51
N PHE A 151 2.72 20.54 -2.98
CA PHE A 151 2.48 20.47 -1.55
C PHE A 151 3.55 19.62 -0.83
N TYR A 152 3.88 18.45 -1.34
CA TYR A 152 4.90 17.60 -0.74
C TYR A 152 6.30 18.18 -0.88
N GLU A 153 6.65 18.78 -1.99
CA GLU A 153 7.94 19.44 -2.20
C GLU A 153 8.18 20.58 -1.21
N GLN A 154 7.14 21.34 -0.85
CA GLN A 154 7.22 22.39 0.16
C GLN A 154 7.45 21.87 1.59
N HIS A 155 7.11 20.62 1.85
CA HIS A 155 7.26 20.00 3.17
C HIS A 155 8.46 19.05 3.29
N GLY A 156 9.25 18.89 2.24
CA GLY A 156 10.43 18.01 2.19
C GLY A 156 10.10 16.56 2.10
#